data_2c90f2c5b8cc5edbe6617b800898481a
#
_entry.id   2c90f2c5b8cc5edbe6617b800898481a
#
_cell.length_a   1.000
_cell.length_b   1.000
_cell.length_c   1.000
_cell.angle_alpha   90.00
_cell.angle_beta   90.00
_cell.angle_gamma   90.00
#
_symmetry.space_group_name_H-M   'P 1'
#
loop_
_entity.id
_entity.type
_entity.pdbx_description
1 polymer ?
#
loop_
_entity_poly.entity_id
_entity_poly.type
_entity_poly.pdbx_seq_one_letter_code
_entity_poly.pdbx_strand_id
1 'polypeptide(L)'
;IFDEFIEAREDGTVTRPVLVGPFTLLQLSEFHGCVREDFADAFVEAYAGIFKRLEELGANWIQLDEPALVRDLDERELALFKALYGPLLLQKGSLKVLAQTYFGDVRDAYDVLLKLPLDGIGLDFVEGRKTAELVESGFDDGKVLFAGVVNGKNIWRNNYRKTLDLLKGLNVKNLVLTTSCSLLHVPYTVAGEDLEEDVARHFAFAEEKVRELVELDALLGNQSPEFLRKNAELFEKPRVLENAELHQRIANLKPEAFVRQPEFAVREKIQKQEFNLPLLPTTTIGSFPQTREVKQKRAAFRKHEISREEYDEFIAGRIDSWIGFQEEIGLDVLVHGEFERNDMVEYFGQHLEGYVFTKKAWVQSYGTRCVKPPIIWGDVSRKEPITVRWSVYAQKQTKKIVKGMLTGPVTILNWSFPREDISIRESTLQLALAIREEVLDLEKNGIRVIQIDEAALREKLPLRRSDWQGEYLDWAIPAFRLVHSGVRPETQIHTHMCYSEFNDIIPAIDDMDADVISFEASRSNLEILDELKKENFKTEVGPGVYDIHSPRIPSVEEIEQTLRRILAKVKKEKVWVNPDCGLKTRGEKETKASLRNLTQAAQNIREEL
;
A
#
# COMPACT_ATOMS: atom_id res chain seq x y z
N ILE A 1 13.98 17.71 19.15
CA ILE A 1 13.39 18.92 18.51
C ILE A 1 14.08 20.21 18.95
N PHE A 2 14.47 20.36 20.21
CA PHE A 2 15.12 21.58 20.69
C PHE A 2 16.54 21.72 20.15
N ASP A 3 17.33 20.65 20.21
CA ASP A 3 18.71 20.64 19.73
C ASP A 3 18.76 20.87 18.21
N GLU A 4 17.89 20.24 17.45
CA GLU A 4 17.76 20.41 16.00
C GLU A 4 17.35 21.84 15.63
N PHE A 5 16.44 22.45 16.41
CA PHE A 5 16.06 23.84 16.22
C PHE A 5 17.22 24.80 16.48
N ILE A 6 18.02 24.54 17.55
CA ILE A 6 19.21 25.31 17.89
C ILE A 6 20.26 25.18 16.79
N GLU A 7 20.57 23.97 16.36
CA GLU A 7 21.52 23.64 15.29
C GLU A 7 21.17 24.40 13.99
N ALA A 8 19.91 24.28 13.53
CA ALA A 8 19.45 24.99 12.33
C ALA A 8 19.63 26.50 12.44
N ARG A 9 19.35 27.08 13.62
CA ARG A 9 19.52 28.51 13.86
C ARG A 9 21.00 28.92 13.88
N GLU A 10 21.89 28.11 14.45
CA GLU A 10 23.34 28.32 14.42
C GLU A 10 23.89 28.32 13.02
N ASP A 11 23.33 27.47 12.13
CA ASP A 11 23.62 27.46 10.69
C ASP A 11 22.96 28.62 9.91
N GLY A 12 22.24 29.51 10.59
CA GLY A 12 21.57 30.67 9.99
C GLY A 12 20.24 30.35 9.30
N THR A 13 19.69 29.15 9.49
CA THR A 13 18.42 28.72 8.90
C THR A 13 17.26 28.98 9.87
N VAL A 14 16.25 29.74 9.41
CA VAL A 14 15.00 29.94 10.15
C VAL A 14 14.06 28.78 9.91
N THR A 15 13.82 27.99 10.94
CA THR A 15 12.95 26.80 10.87
C THR A 15 11.67 26.99 11.67
N ARG A 16 10.68 26.19 11.33
CA ARG A 16 9.45 26.00 12.11
C ARG A 16 9.48 24.58 12.68
N PRO A 17 9.60 24.41 14.01
CA PRO A 17 9.52 23.11 14.66
C PRO A 17 8.22 22.40 14.32
N VAL A 18 8.28 21.09 14.04
CA VAL A 18 7.12 20.24 13.70
C VAL A 18 7.03 19.11 14.71
N LEU A 19 5.85 18.91 15.27
CA LEU A 19 5.51 17.78 16.14
C LEU A 19 4.21 17.13 15.70
N VAL A 20 4.06 15.84 15.98
CA VAL A 20 2.73 15.21 15.97
C VAL A 20 1.86 15.93 17.01
N GLY A 21 0.67 16.31 16.63
CA GLY A 21 -0.25 17.01 17.52
C GLY A 21 -0.81 16.07 18.62
N PRO A 22 -1.22 16.65 19.77
CA PRO A 22 -1.66 15.85 20.92
C PRO A 22 -2.88 14.98 20.64
N PHE A 23 -3.79 15.42 19.78
CA PHE A 23 -4.96 14.64 19.42
C PHE A 23 -4.58 13.41 18.59
N THR A 24 -3.79 13.59 17.55
CA THR A 24 -3.29 12.45 16.73
C THR A 24 -2.45 11.49 17.56
N LEU A 25 -1.60 11.99 18.46
CA LEU A 25 -0.78 11.13 19.30
C LEU A 25 -1.63 10.26 20.23
N LEU A 26 -2.69 10.82 20.84
CA LEU A 26 -3.66 10.06 21.63
C LEU A 26 -4.44 9.05 20.76
N GLN A 27 -4.82 9.42 19.54
CA GLN A 27 -5.53 8.51 18.62
C GLN A 27 -4.68 7.32 18.16
N LEU A 28 -3.35 7.46 18.12
CA LEU A 28 -2.40 6.42 17.74
C LEU A 28 -1.89 5.60 18.94
N SER A 29 -2.23 5.99 20.16
CA SER A 29 -1.79 5.33 21.39
C SER A 29 -2.72 4.16 21.75
N GLU A 30 -2.14 3.09 22.30
CA GLU A 30 -2.88 1.96 22.86
C GLU A 30 -3.10 2.16 24.36
N PHE A 31 -4.33 1.89 24.84
CA PHE A 31 -4.72 2.08 26.23
C PHE A 31 -5.14 0.76 26.86
N HIS A 32 -4.54 0.41 28.01
CA HIS A 32 -4.84 -0.81 28.76
C HIS A 32 -5.39 -0.48 30.14
N GLY A 33 -6.70 -0.73 30.35
CA GLY A 33 -7.36 -0.49 31.62
C GLY A 33 -7.67 0.97 31.96
N CYS A 34 -7.54 1.88 30.98
CA CYS A 34 -7.84 3.31 31.07
C CYS A 34 -8.41 3.80 29.73
N VAL A 35 -8.91 5.01 29.67
CA VAL A 35 -9.39 5.64 28.44
C VAL A 35 -8.51 6.84 28.07
N ARG A 36 -8.45 7.17 26.78
CA ARG A 36 -7.57 8.24 26.28
C ARG A 36 -7.85 9.63 26.84
N GLU A 37 -9.09 9.89 27.19
CA GLU A 37 -9.53 11.15 27.79
C GLU A 37 -8.89 11.42 29.15
N ASP A 38 -8.53 10.38 29.91
CA ASP A 38 -7.85 10.48 31.20
C ASP A 38 -6.48 11.15 31.12
N PHE A 39 -5.90 11.18 29.91
CA PHE A 39 -4.56 11.75 29.67
C PHE A 39 -4.60 13.18 29.12
N ALA A 40 -5.78 13.74 28.86
CA ALA A 40 -5.89 15.06 28.20
C ALA A 40 -5.10 16.16 28.93
N ASP A 41 -5.26 16.27 30.24
CA ASP A 41 -4.58 17.30 31.04
C ASP A 41 -3.06 17.11 31.05
N ALA A 42 -2.58 15.87 31.14
CA ALA A 42 -1.15 15.57 31.11
C ALA A 42 -0.53 15.92 29.73
N PHE A 43 -1.26 15.69 28.65
CA PHE A 43 -0.82 16.10 27.31
C PHE A 43 -0.81 17.62 27.15
N VAL A 44 -1.81 18.31 27.66
CA VAL A 44 -1.84 19.79 27.67
C VAL A 44 -0.61 20.34 28.42
N GLU A 45 -0.30 19.82 29.61
CA GLU A 45 0.86 20.24 30.39
C GLU A 45 2.18 19.97 29.64
N ALA A 46 2.34 18.79 29.07
CA ALA A 46 3.55 18.42 28.32
C ALA A 46 3.78 19.33 27.11
N TYR A 47 2.74 19.56 26.29
CA TYR A 47 2.85 20.42 25.11
C TYR A 47 3.01 21.89 25.47
N ALA A 48 2.38 22.38 26.56
CA ALA A 48 2.61 23.72 27.07
C ALA A 48 4.08 23.93 27.52
N GLY A 49 4.68 22.90 28.13
CA GLY A 49 6.11 22.90 28.45
C GLY A 49 7.00 23.01 27.21
N ILE A 50 6.63 22.32 26.12
CA ILE A 50 7.32 22.41 24.82
C ILE A 50 7.16 23.83 24.24
N PHE A 51 5.96 24.39 24.25
CA PHE A 51 5.70 25.74 23.75
C PHE A 51 6.56 26.78 24.47
N LYS A 52 6.56 26.74 25.80
CA LYS A 52 7.39 27.63 26.63
C LYS A 52 8.88 27.52 26.25
N ARG A 53 9.38 26.30 26.12
CA ARG A 53 10.79 26.07 25.78
C ARG A 53 11.15 26.58 24.37
N LEU A 54 10.28 26.37 23.38
CA LEU A 54 10.47 26.89 22.03
C LEU A 54 10.40 28.42 21.97
N GLU A 55 9.50 29.05 22.75
CA GLU A 55 9.42 30.49 22.89
C GLU A 55 10.72 31.08 23.49
N GLU A 56 11.24 30.46 24.57
CA GLU A 56 12.54 30.84 25.18
C GLU A 56 13.70 30.73 24.18
N LEU A 57 13.65 29.75 23.30
CA LEU A 57 14.63 29.55 22.21
C LEU A 57 14.43 30.51 21.03
N GLY A 58 13.35 31.32 21.02
CA GLY A 58 13.08 32.31 20.00
C GLY A 58 12.38 31.76 18.75
N ALA A 59 11.66 30.64 18.84
CA ALA A 59 10.81 30.18 17.77
C ALA A 59 9.62 31.13 17.57
N ASN A 60 9.28 31.43 16.31
CA ASN A 60 8.12 32.26 15.98
C ASN A 60 6.85 31.40 15.74
N TRP A 61 7.02 30.21 15.16
CA TRP A 61 5.96 29.28 14.82
C TRP A 61 6.28 27.89 15.35
N ILE A 62 5.22 27.15 15.69
CA ILE A 62 5.24 25.69 15.79
C ILE A 62 4.15 25.12 14.91
N GLN A 63 4.42 23.98 14.30
CA GLN A 63 3.46 23.17 13.55
C GLN A 63 3.13 21.92 14.35
N LEU A 64 1.83 21.68 14.55
CA LEU A 64 1.28 20.47 15.13
C LEU A 64 0.57 19.69 14.04
N ASP A 65 1.10 18.51 13.71
CA ASP A 65 0.56 17.64 12.67
C ASP A 65 -0.61 16.82 13.23
N GLU A 66 -1.81 17.07 12.71
CA GLU A 66 -3.06 16.45 13.15
C GLU A 66 -3.78 15.71 12.02
N PRO A 67 -3.13 14.71 11.39
CA PRO A 67 -3.78 13.93 10.33
C PRO A 67 -4.98 13.10 10.83
N ALA A 68 -5.09 12.81 12.13
CA ALA A 68 -6.28 12.14 12.66
C ALA A 68 -7.57 12.94 12.50
N LEU A 69 -7.50 14.27 12.29
CA LEU A 69 -8.67 15.13 12.06
C LEU A 69 -9.36 14.90 10.70
N VAL A 70 -8.72 14.19 9.78
CA VAL A 70 -9.36 13.83 8.49
C VAL A 70 -10.18 12.54 8.56
N ARG A 71 -10.19 11.83 9.70
CA ARG A 71 -11.01 10.64 9.92
C ARG A 71 -12.47 11.02 10.19
N ASP A 72 -13.38 10.03 10.22
CA ASP A 72 -14.70 10.24 10.79
C ASP A 72 -14.56 10.54 12.28
N LEU A 73 -15.10 11.67 12.72
CA LEU A 73 -15.03 12.10 14.11
C LEU A 73 -16.43 12.24 14.70
N ASP A 74 -16.66 11.59 15.82
CA ASP A 74 -17.88 11.75 16.59
C ASP A 74 -17.82 12.96 17.55
N GLU A 75 -18.94 13.24 18.24
CA GLU A 75 -19.01 14.34 19.20
C GLU A 75 -18.04 14.20 20.37
N ARG A 76 -17.72 12.98 20.80
CA ARG A 76 -16.79 12.70 21.89
C ARG A 76 -15.34 13.02 21.46
N GLU A 77 -14.98 12.62 20.25
CA GLU A 77 -13.65 12.90 19.67
C GLU A 77 -13.46 14.39 19.43
N LEU A 78 -14.48 15.07 18.92
CA LEU A 78 -14.45 16.54 18.78
C LEU A 78 -14.38 17.27 20.14
N ALA A 79 -15.04 16.72 21.18
CA ALA A 79 -14.93 17.26 22.54
C ALA A 79 -13.51 17.06 23.10
N LEU A 80 -12.89 15.90 22.88
CA LEU A 80 -11.50 15.64 23.26
C LEU A 80 -10.54 16.60 22.55
N PHE A 81 -10.71 16.81 21.24
CA PHE A 81 -9.90 17.77 20.49
C PHE A 81 -10.00 19.18 21.08
N LYS A 82 -11.20 19.65 21.44
CA LYS A 82 -11.41 20.93 22.11
C LYS A 82 -10.78 20.99 23.51
N ALA A 83 -10.88 19.90 24.29
CA ALA A 83 -10.31 19.81 25.63
C ALA A 83 -8.77 19.85 25.60
N LEU A 84 -8.13 19.33 24.56
CA LEU A 84 -6.69 19.45 24.36
C LEU A 84 -6.29 20.84 23.89
N TYR A 85 -6.86 21.33 22.81
CA TYR A 85 -6.41 22.56 22.14
C TYR A 85 -6.86 23.85 22.84
N GLY A 86 -8.04 23.87 23.48
CA GLY A 86 -8.53 25.06 24.18
C GLY A 86 -7.57 25.55 25.25
N PRO A 87 -7.24 24.74 26.27
CA PRO A 87 -6.30 25.10 27.33
C PRO A 87 -4.85 25.27 26.83
N LEU A 88 -4.41 24.44 25.87
CA LEU A 88 -3.07 24.50 25.31
C LEU A 88 -2.80 25.84 24.61
N LEU A 89 -3.72 26.27 23.75
CA LEU A 89 -3.56 27.52 23.00
C LEU A 89 -3.61 28.77 23.87
N LEU A 90 -4.20 28.72 25.08
CA LEU A 90 -4.14 29.80 26.05
C LEU A 90 -2.74 29.94 26.67
N GLN A 91 -1.89 28.92 26.55
CA GLN A 91 -0.53 28.89 27.12
C GLN A 91 0.57 29.08 26.05
N LYS A 92 0.20 29.44 24.82
CA LYS A 92 1.17 29.57 23.72
C LYS A 92 2.10 30.77 23.80
N GLY A 93 1.85 31.75 24.70
CA GLY A 93 2.62 32.99 24.79
C GLY A 93 2.63 33.78 23.49
N SER A 94 3.79 34.18 23.03
CA SER A 94 4.00 34.85 21.74
C SER A 94 4.15 33.88 20.54
N LEU A 95 4.23 32.54 20.80
CA LEU A 95 4.41 31.52 19.77
C LEU A 95 3.14 31.41 18.94
N LYS A 96 3.29 31.41 17.61
CA LYS A 96 2.21 31.15 16.68
C LYS A 96 2.06 29.64 16.45
N VAL A 97 0.83 29.14 16.48
CA VAL A 97 0.51 27.71 16.37
C VAL A 97 -0.23 27.43 15.06
N LEU A 98 0.35 26.54 14.24
CA LEU A 98 -0.26 25.96 13.06
C LEU A 98 -0.76 24.55 13.39
N ALA A 99 -2.05 24.29 13.20
CA ALA A 99 -2.58 22.93 13.11
C ALA A 99 -2.55 22.49 11.65
N GLN A 100 -1.71 21.51 11.32
CA GLN A 100 -1.52 21.00 9.95
C GLN A 100 -2.23 19.68 9.78
N THR A 101 -3.09 19.58 8.77
CA THR A 101 -3.77 18.34 8.37
C THR A 101 -3.37 17.91 6.98
N TYR A 102 -3.43 16.61 6.70
CA TYR A 102 -3.08 16.02 5.41
C TYR A 102 -3.71 14.63 5.25
N PHE A 103 -3.71 14.11 4.00
CA PHE A 103 -4.30 12.84 3.55
C PHE A 103 -5.82 12.81 3.52
N GLY A 104 -6.48 13.97 3.45
CA GLY A 104 -7.91 14.09 3.36
C GLY A 104 -8.43 15.46 3.80
N ASP A 105 -9.75 15.62 3.82
CA ASP A 105 -10.42 16.82 4.31
C ASP A 105 -10.89 16.68 5.76
N VAL A 106 -11.09 17.81 6.42
CA VAL A 106 -11.43 17.93 7.83
C VAL A 106 -12.91 18.26 8.05
N ARG A 107 -13.81 17.75 7.22
CA ARG A 107 -15.25 18.11 7.20
C ARG A 107 -15.91 18.11 8.59
N ASP A 108 -15.59 17.18 9.47
CA ASP A 108 -16.18 17.10 10.82
C ASP A 108 -15.52 18.05 11.82
N ALA A 109 -14.25 18.36 11.64
CA ALA A 109 -13.46 19.21 12.55
C ALA A 109 -13.37 20.68 12.09
N TYR A 110 -13.80 21.02 10.88
CA TYR A 110 -13.58 22.32 10.26
C TYR A 110 -14.07 23.49 11.13
N ASP A 111 -15.32 23.42 11.59
CA ASP A 111 -15.92 24.45 12.44
C ASP A 111 -15.19 24.61 13.80
N VAL A 112 -14.63 23.53 14.31
CA VAL A 112 -13.86 23.56 15.56
C VAL A 112 -12.51 24.24 15.33
N LEU A 113 -11.82 23.91 14.24
CA LEU A 113 -10.56 24.54 13.85
C LEU A 113 -10.72 26.06 13.65
N LEU A 114 -11.81 26.50 13.04
CA LEU A 114 -12.09 27.93 12.87
C LEU A 114 -12.31 28.66 14.19
N LYS A 115 -12.95 28.02 15.19
CA LYS A 115 -13.28 28.63 16.49
C LYS A 115 -12.12 28.62 17.49
N LEU A 116 -11.15 27.73 17.34
CA LEU A 116 -9.97 27.69 18.20
C LEU A 116 -9.03 28.88 17.91
N PRO A 117 -8.32 29.44 18.91
CA PRO A 117 -7.39 30.56 18.72
C PRO A 117 -6.06 30.13 18.10
N LEU A 118 -6.13 29.34 17.03
CA LEU A 118 -5.00 28.98 16.16
C LEU A 118 -4.58 30.21 15.33
N ASP A 119 -3.29 30.33 15.05
CA ASP A 119 -2.76 31.36 14.15
C ASP A 119 -2.74 30.91 12.69
N GLY A 120 -2.69 29.61 12.46
CA GLY A 120 -2.74 29.00 11.12
C GLY A 120 -3.45 27.67 11.11
N ILE A 121 -4.07 27.38 9.98
CA ILE A 121 -4.70 26.07 9.67
C ILE A 121 -4.14 25.58 8.35
N GLY A 122 -3.55 24.38 8.35
CA GLY A 122 -3.03 23.72 7.17
C GLY A 122 -4.00 22.68 6.63
N LEU A 123 -4.37 22.81 5.37
CA LEU A 123 -5.36 21.96 4.73
C LEU A 123 -4.82 21.35 3.44
N ASP A 124 -5.18 20.10 3.19
CA ASP A 124 -4.82 19.33 2.00
C ASP A 124 -5.84 19.58 0.88
N PHE A 125 -5.40 20.22 -0.21
CA PHE A 125 -6.20 20.46 -1.42
C PHE A 125 -5.98 19.42 -2.52
N VAL A 126 -5.16 18.41 -2.26
CA VAL A 126 -4.87 17.32 -3.22
C VAL A 126 -5.72 16.09 -2.90
N GLU A 127 -5.66 15.58 -1.66
CA GLU A 127 -6.45 14.43 -1.24
C GLU A 127 -7.74 14.83 -0.51
N GLY A 128 -7.83 16.07 -0.02
CA GLY A 128 -9.00 16.61 0.64
C GLY A 128 -10.10 17.03 -0.33
N ARG A 129 -10.95 16.09 -0.73
CA ARG A 129 -11.97 16.28 -1.78
C ARG A 129 -12.97 17.39 -1.50
N LYS A 130 -13.26 17.66 -0.22
CA LYS A 130 -14.16 18.72 0.21
C LYS A 130 -13.45 19.96 0.72
N THR A 131 -12.12 19.99 0.71
CA THR A 131 -11.34 21.09 1.30
C THR A 131 -11.67 22.44 0.64
N ALA A 132 -11.78 22.49 -0.68
CA ALA A 132 -12.13 23.73 -1.39
C ALA A 132 -13.52 24.23 -0.97
N GLU A 133 -14.55 23.37 -0.99
CA GLU A 133 -15.92 23.69 -0.57
C GLU A 133 -15.98 24.18 0.89
N LEU A 134 -15.22 23.56 1.78
CA LEU A 134 -15.15 23.96 3.18
C LEU A 134 -14.59 25.38 3.32
N VAL A 135 -13.49 25.69 2.64
CA VAL A 135 -12.86 27.02 2.69
C VAL A 135 -13.74 28.08 2.03
N GLU A 136 -14.38 27.76 0.89
CA GLU A 136 -15.34 28.64 0.20
C GLU A 136 -16.59 28.95 1.05
N SER A 137 -16.99 28.02 1.94
CA SER A 137 -18.10 28.27 2.88
C SER A 137 -17.78 29.31 3.95
N GLY A 138 -16.50 29.64 4.15
CA GLY A 138 -15.98 30.67 5.02
C GLY A 138 -14.68 30.26 5.69
N PHE A 139 -13.69 31.16 5.67
CA PHE A 139 -12.42 31.04 6.39
C PHE A 139 -12.20 32.30 7.24
N ASP A 140 -11.62 32.14 8.43
CA ASP A 140 -11.39 33.24 9.36
C ASP A 140 -10.23 34.13 8.86
N ASP A 141 -10.52 35.39 8.52
CA ASP A 141 -9.54 36.37 8.05
C ASP A 141 -8.42 36.68 9.08
N GLY A 142 -8.62 36.35 10.35
CA GLY A 142 -7.63 36.48 11.40
C GLY A 142 -6.56 35.39 11.41
N LYS A 143 -6.77 34.31 10.65
CA LYS A 143 -5.88 33.15 10.55
C LYS A 143 -5.14 33.11 9.22
N VAL A 144 -4.06 32.35 9.18
CA VAL A 144 -3.32 32.05 7.95
C VAL A 144 -3.75 30.68 7.44
N LEU A 145 -4.19 30.62 6.18
CA LEU A 145 -4.40 29.34 5.49
C LEU A 145 -3.07 28.85 4.93
N PHE A 146 -2.63 27.68 5.37
CA PHE A 146 -1.53 26.94 4.76
C PHE A 146 -2.13 25.96 3.76
N ALA A 147 -2.12 26.36 2.48
CA ALA A 147 -2.77 25.60 1.42
C ALA A 147 -1.83 24.55 0.81
N GLY A 148 -2.10 23.29 1.09
CA GLY A 148 -1.38 22.14 0.55
C GLY A 148 -1.78 21.83 -0.89
N VAL A 149 -1.29 22.60 -1.86
CA VAL A 149 -1.67 22.54 -3.28
C VAL A 149 -0.64 21.83 -4.18
N VAL A 150 0.56 21.58 -3.67
CA VAL A 150 1.58 20.79 -4.39
C VAL A 150 1.59 19.38 -3.84
N ASN A 151 1.32 18.39 -4.70
CA ASN A 151 1.17 16.98 -4.29
C ASN A 151 2.46 16.42 -3.68
N GLY A 152 2.45 16.10 -2.37
CA GLY A 152 3.59 15.51 -1.64
C GLY A 152 3.72 14.00 -1.77
N LYS A 153 2.73 13.29 -2.34
CA LYS A 153 2.70 11.82 -2.45
C LYS A 153 2.93 11.29 -3.85
N ASN A 154 2.71 12.10 -4.89
CA ASN A 154 2.92 11.68 -6.27
C ASN A 154 3.94 12.56 -6.98
N ILE A 155 4.52 12.06 -8.06
CA ILE A 155 5.72 12.61 -8.70
C ILE A 155 5.44 13.54 -9.88
N TRP A 156 4.17 13.77 -10.22
CA TRP A 156 3.80 14.57 -11.39
C TRP A 156 3.98 16.06 -11.14
N ARG A 157 4.30 16.79 -12.21
CA ARG A 157 4.32 18.25 -12.21
C ARG A 157 2.95 18.81 -11.86
N ASN A 158 2.93 19.83 -10.99
CA ASN A 158 1.73 20.59 -10.68
C ASN A 158 1.25 21.33 -11.92
N ASN A 159 -0.07 21.33 -12.18
CA ASN A 159 -0.68 22.15 -13.20
C ASN A 159 -0.97 23.55 -12.64
N TYR A 160 -0.07 24.50 -12.90
CA TYR A 160 -0.14 25.84 -12.32
C TYR A 160 -1.43 26.58 -12.64
N ARG A 161 -1.98 26.41 -13.86
CA ARG A 161 -3.25 27.04 -14.20
C ARG A 161 -4.38 26.56 -13.29
N LYS A 162 -4.53 25.24 -13.15
CA LYS A 162 -5.56 24.66 -12.26
C LYS A 162 -5.37 25.09 -10.81
N THR A 163 -4.14 25.11 -10.33
CA THR A 163 -3.81 25.51 -8.96
C THR A 163 -4.09 26.99 -8.71
N LEU A 164 -3.71 27.87 -9.65
CA LEU A 164 -3.99 29.31 -9.53
C LEU A 164 -5.48 29.63 -9.61
N ASP A 165 -6.23 28.92 -10.46
CA ASP A 165 -7.68 29.09 -10.55
C ASP A 165 -8.37 28.64 -9.26
N LEU A 166 -7.95 27.50 -8.67
CA LEU A 166 -8.40 27.05 -7.35
C LEU A 166 -8.15 28.15 -6.29
N LEU A 167 -6.88 28.59 -6.15
CA LEU A 167 -6.49 29.55 -5.12
C LEU A 167 -7.23 30.89 -5.22
N LYS A 168 -7.49 31.38 -6.44
CA LYS A 168 -8.28 32.58 -6.67
C LYS A 168 -9.76 32.40 -6.25
N GLY A 169 -10.29 31.19 -6.37
CA GLY A 169 -11.67 30.86 -5.96
C GLY A 169 -11.85 30.91 -4.43
N LEU A 170 -10.81 30.61 -3.64
CA LEU A 170 -10.90 30.51 -2.18
C LEU A 170 -11.17 31.85 -1.48
N ASN A 171 -10.83 32.99 -2.07
CA ASN A 171 -11.01 34.35 -1.51
C ASN A 171 -10.49 34.52 -0.07
N VAL A 172 -9.30 33.97 0.23
CA VAL A 172 -8.64 34.03 1.53
C VAL A 172 -7.59 35.15 1.54
N LYS A 173 -7.55 35.96 2.63
CA LYS A 173 -6.63 37.11 2.73
C LYS A 173 -5.19 36.71 3.05
N ASN A 174 -5.02 35.79 4.02
CA ASN A 174 -3.71 35.37 4.52
C ASN A 174 -3.43 33.94 4.03
N LEU A 175 -2.60 33.80 3.01
CA LEU A 175 -2.31 32.54 2.35
C LEU A 175 -0.82 32.22 2.37
N VAL A 176 -0.49 30.98 2.67
CA VAL A 176 0.84 30.39 2.51
C VAL A 176 0.71 29.11 1.69
N LEU A 177 1.50 28.97 0.62
CA LEU A 177 1.51 27.77 -0.19
C LEU A 177 2.38 26.69 0.46
N THR A 178 1.87 25.46 0.48
CA THR A 178 2.60 24.30 1.02
C THR A 178 2.44 23.08 0.12
N THR A 179 3.24 22.05 0.40
CA THR A 179 2.97 20.71 -0.09
C THR A 179 1.76 20.13 0.65
N SER A 180 1.02 19.23 -0.01
CA SER A 180 -0.17 18.60 0.58
C SER A 180 0.15 17.74 1.80
N CYS A 181 1.36 17.18 1.85
CA CYS A 181 1.92 16.42 2.96
C CYS A 181 3.44 16.43 2.90
N SER A 182 4.11 15.66 3.76
CA SER A 182 5.57 15.52 3.77
C SER A 182 6.10 14.99 2.44
N LEU A 183 7.23 15.54 1.97
CA LEU A 183 7.94 15.09 0.77
C LEU A 183 8.73 13.78 0.97
N LEU A 184 8.62 13.12 2.12
CA LEU A 184 9.18 11.77 2.35
C LEU A 184 8.56 10.71 1.44
N HIS A 185 7.39 10.97 0.88
CA HIS A 185 6.69 10.03 -0.01
C HIS A 185 7.14 10.09 -1.47
N VAL A 186 7.95 11.07 -1.84
CA VAL A 186 8.49 11.23 -3.19
C VAL A 186 10.01 11.17 -3.18
N PRO A 187 10.66 10.81 -4.32
CA PRO A 187 12.11 10.78 -4.40
C PRO A 187 12.72 12.18 -4.23
N TYR A 188 14.03 12.25 -4.01
CA TYR A 188 14.71 13.50 -3.69
C TYR A 188 14.75 14.48 -4.88
N THR A 189 15.29 14.09 -6.03
CA THR A 189 15.39 14.96 -7.23
C THR A 189 15.39 14.15 -8.52
N VAL A 190 14.85 14.72 -9.60
CA VAL A 190 14.92 14.16 -10.96
C VAL A 190 16.33 14.28 -11.54
N ALA A 191 17.14 15.17 -11.00
CA ALA A 191 18.50 15.40 -11.49
C ALA A 191 19.37 14.13 -11.37
N GLY A 192 19.97 13.74 -12.49
CA GLY A 192 20.83 12.56 -12.57
C GLY A 192 20.10 11.22 -12.67
N GLU A 193 18.80 11.23 -12.92
CA GLU A 193 18.08 10.06 -13.44
C GLU A 193 18.43 9.84 -14.92
N ASP A 194 18.36 8.59 -15.35
CA ASP A 194 18.58 8.19 -16.73
C ASP A 194 17.23 8.10 -17.46
N LEU A 195 16.65 9.27 -17.69
CA LEU A 195 15.37 9.44 -18.34
C LEU A 195 15.52 10.34 -19.55
N GLU A 196 14.74 10.07 -20.60
CA GLU A 196 14.62 10.98 -21.73
C GLU A 196 14.08 12.32 -21.26
N GLU A 197 14.55 13.44 -21.83
CA GLU A 197 14.17 14.79 -21.42
C GLU A 197 12.66 15.01 -21.51
N ASP A 198 12.03 14.47 -22.57
CA ASP A 198 10.57 14.53 -22.76
C ASP A 198 9.77 13.79 -21.68
N VAL A 199 10.37 12.81 -21.02
CA VAL A 199 9.79 12.10 -19.88
C VAL A 199 10.09 12.85 -18.58
N ALA A 200 11.35 13.17 -18.33
CA ALA A 200 11.83 13.78 -17.10
C ALA A 200 11.13 15.11 -16.79
N ARG A 201 10.81 15.93 -17.80
CA ARG A 201 10.13 17.23 -17.63
C ARG A 201 8.74 17.14 -17.02
N HIS A 202 8.07 15.97 -17.06
CA HIS A 202 6.76 15.74 -16.44
C HIS A 202 6.85 15.37 -14.98
N PHE A 203 8.06 15.12 -14.44
CA PHE A 203 8.25 14.71 -13.06
C PHE A 203 8.68 15.88 -12.18
N ALA A 204 8.18 15.88 -10.95
CA ALA A 204 8.59 16.76 -9.88
C ALA A 204 8.80 15.91 -8.63
N PHE A 205 10.06 15.68 -8.26
CA PHE A 205 10.44 15.06 -7.00
C PHE A 205 10.56 16.13 -5.90
N ALA A 206 11.12 15.83 -4.73
CA ALA A 206 11.08 16.75 -3.60
C ALA A 206 11.68 18.14 -3.91
N GLU A 207 12.86 18.20 -4.53
CA GLU A 207 13.46 19.49 -4.90
C GLU A 207 12.62 20.26 -5.92
N GLU A 208 12.12 19.58 -6.94
CA GLU A 208 11.28 20.19 -7.96
C GLU A 208 9.96 20.70 -7.38
N LYS A 209 9.36 20.00 -6.41
CA LYS A 209 8.13 20.43 -5.72
C LYS A 209 8.35 21.66 -4.86
N VAL A 210 9.50 21.78 -4.21
CA VAL A 210 9.86 23.01 -3.51
C VAL A 210 9.99 24.19 -4.48
N ARG A 211 10.57 23.98 -5.67
CA ARG A 211 10.61 25.01 -6.73
C ARG A 211 9.22 25.37 -7.24
N GLU A 212 8.31 24.41 -7.38
CA GLU A 212 6.92 24.68 -7.77
C GLU A 212 6.22 25.62 -6.78
N LEU A 213 6.48 25.51 -5.47
CA LEU A 213 5.94 26.45 -4.48
C LEU A 213 6.44 27.89 -4.73
N VAL A 214 7.74 28.04 -5.01
CA VAL A 214 8.35 29.35 -5.30
C VAL A 214 7.80 29.94 -6.61
N GLU A 215 7.65 29.13 -7.66
CA GLU A 215 7.12 29.55 -8.94
C GLU A 215 5.63 29.94 -8.84
N LEU A 216 4.83 29.18 -8.08
CA LEU A 216 3.42 29.49 -7.81
C LEU A 216 3.25 30.78 -7.01
N ASP A 217 4.10 31.02 -5.99
CA ASP A 217 4.09 32.25 -5.21
C ASP A 217 4.40 33.49 -6.09
N ALA A 218 5.44 33.39 -6.94
CA ALA A 218 5.76 34.43 -7.91
C ALA A 218 4.58 34.72 -8.88
N LEU A 219 3.88 33.67 -9.33
CA LEU A 219 2.72 33.81 -10.21
C LEU A 219 1.51 34.46 -9.50
N LEU A 220 1.27 34.18 -8.23
CA LEU A 220 0.26 34.84 -7.41
C LEU A 220 0.56 36.34 -7.25
N GLY A 221 1.84 36.69 -7.11
CA GLY A 221 2.32 38.07 -7.12
C GLY A 221 2.34 38.76 -8.48
N ASN A 222 1.77 38.14 -9.53
CA ASN A 222 1.83 38.60 -10.94
C ASN A 222 3.26 38.81 -11.46
N GLN A 223 4.21 38.02 -10.97
CA GLN A 223 5.61 38.02 -11.42
C GLN A 223 5.88 36.80 -12.32
N SER A 224 6.89 36.90 -13.16
CA SER A 224 7.45 35.79 -13.92
C SER A 224 6.44 34.96 -14.73
N PRO A 225 5.62 35.58 -15.63
CA PRO A 225 4.58 34.89 -16.38
C PRO A 225 5.12 33.75 -17.27
N GLU A 226 6.43 33.74 -17.52
CA GLU A 226 7.11 32.66 -18.25
C GLU A 226 6.99 31.30 -17.53
N PHE A 227 6.89 31.25 -16.20
CA PHE A 227 6.64 30.01 -15.47
C PHE A 227 5.31 29.38 -15.85
N LEU A 228 4.25 30.19 -15.93
CA LEU A 228 2.94 29.69 -16.33
C LEU A 228 2.97 29.19 -17.78
N ARG A 229 3.63 29.92 -18.70
CA ARG A 229 3.73 29.51 -20.12
C ARG A 229 4.48 28.17 -20.25
N LYS A 230 5.66 28.04 -19.64
CA LYS A 230 6.46 26.79 -19.68
C LYS A 230 5.70 25.61 -19.06
N ASN A 231 5.01 25.85 -17.96
CA ASN A 231 4.21 24.80 -17.31
C ASN A 231 3.01 24.38 -18.19
N ALA A 232 2.31 25.35 -18.81
CA ALA A 232 1.17 25.08 -19.68
C ALA A 232 1.53 24.19 -20.88
N GLU A 233 2.73 24.36 -21.46
CA GLU A 233 3.23 23.55 -22.57
C GLU A 233 3.23 22.04 -22.26
N LEU A 234 3.39 21.65 -20.98
CA LEU A 234 3.34 20.23 -20.54
C LEU A 234 1.94 19.61 -20.65
N PHE A 235 0.91 20.45 -20.63
CA PHE A 235 -0.50 20.02 -20.58
C PHE A 235 -1.28 20.33 -21.87
N GLU A 236 -0.63 20.90 -22.90
CA GLU A 236 -1.26 21.20 -24.19
C GLU A 236 -1.57 19.93 -24.99
N LYS A 237 -0.79 18.89 -24.79
CA LYS A 237 -0.95 17.61 -25.49
C LYS A 237 -0.89 16.46 -24.50
N PRO A 238 -1.58 15.36 -24.77
CA PRO A 238 -1.38 14.12 -24.03
C PRO A 238 0.10 13.73 -24.06
N ARG A 239 0.66 13.33 -22.92
CA ARG A 239 2.07 12.90 -22.81
C ARG A 239 2.36 11.57 -23.51
N VAL A 240 1.33 10.75 -23.71
CA VAL A 240 1.39 9.45 -24.38
C VAL A 240 0.23 9.31 -25.37
N LEU A 241 0.41 8.49 -26.38
CA LEU A 241 -0.69 8.07 -27.25
C LEU A 241 -1.58 7.08 -26.49
N GLU A 242 -2.88 7.33 -26.54
CA GLU A 242 -3.87 6.44 -25.93
C GLU A 242 -4.00 5.14 -26.73
N ASN A 243 -4.12 4.02 -26.01
CA ASN A 243 -4.49 2.74 -26.58
C ASN A 243 -6.03 2.66 -26.72
N ALA A 244 -6.55 3.15 -27.83
CA ALA A 244 -7.99 3.23 -28.07
C ALA A 244 -8.70 1.87 -27.95
N GLU A 245 -8.04 0.77 -28.33
CA GLU A 245 -8.60 -0.59 -28.20
C GLU A 245 -8.77 -0.97 -26.71
N LEU A 246 -7.77 -0.67 -25.88
CA LEU A 246 -7.83 -0.93 -24.44
C LEU A 246 -8.94 -0.14 -23.77
N HIS A 247 -9.04 1.16 -24.07
CA HIS A 247 -10.12 2.02 -23.54
C HIS A 247 -11.50 1.50 -23.99
N GLN A 248 -11.63 1.06 -25.24
CA GLN A 248 -12.87 0.46 -25.73
C GLN A 248 -13.20 -0.86 -25.03
N ARG A 249 -12.19 -1.72 -24.77
CA ARG A 249 -12.37 -2.97 -23.99
C ARG A 249 -12.90 -2.64 -22.60
N ILE A 250 -12.34 -1.65 -21.91
CA ILE A 250 -12.77 -1.23 -20.55
C ILE A 250 -14.21 -0.70 -20.60
N ALA A 251 -14.52 0.19 -21.56
CA ALA A 251 -15.87 0.76 -21.70
C ALA A 251 -16.94 -0.31 -21.98
N ASN A 252 -16.56 -1.42 -22.62
CA ASN A 252 -17.45 -2.53 -22.95
C ASN A 252 -17.52 -3.63 -21.87
N LEU A 253 -16.84 -3.48 -20.73
CA LEU A 253 -16.93 -4.42 -19.62
C LEU A 253 -18.36 -4.45 -19.07
N LYS A 254 -18.96 -5.63 -19.11
CA LYS A 254 -20.30 -5.88 -18.57
C LYS A 254 -20.20 -6.42 -17.14
N PRO A 255 -21.24 -6.33 -16.32
CA PRO A 255 -21.26 -6.88 -14.96
C PRO A 255 -20.83 -8.34 -14.88
N GLU A 256 -21.15 -9.15 -15.87
CA GLU A 256 -20.79 -10.57 -15.93
C GLU A 256 -19.27 -10.81 -16.01
N ALA A 257 -18.51 -9.82 -16.52
CA ALA A 257 -17.05 -9.90 -16.58
C ALA A 257 -16.38 -9.91 -15.20
N PHE A 258 -17.10 -9.50 -14.17
CA PHE A 258 -16.65 -9.42 -12.79
C PHE A 258 -17.18 -10.56 -11.92
N VAL A 259 -17.88 -11.52 -12.51
CA VAL A 259 -18.54 -12.61 -11.78
C VAL A 259 -17.97 -13.95 -12.24
N ARG A 260 -17.52 -14.73 -11.29
CA ARG A 260 -17.05 -16.10 -11.53
C ARG A 260 -18.20 -17.10 -11.39
N GLN A 261 -18.34 -17.98 -12.36
CA GLN A 261 -19.37 -19.02 -12.38
C GLN A 261 -18.74 -20.41 -12.35
N PRO A 262 -19.39 -21.40 -11.69
CA PRO A 262 -20.49 -21.26 -10.75
C PRO A 262 -20.06 -20.60 -9.43
N GLU A 263 -21.02 -20.36 -8.52
CA GLU A 263 -20.74 -19.82 -7.18
C GLU A 263 -19.75 -20.68 -6.38
N PHE A 264 -19.08 -20.07 -5.37
CA PHE A 264 -18.01 -20.70 -4.60
C PHE A 264 -18.39 -22.09 -4.03
N ALA A 265 -19.59 -22.24 -3.46
CA ALA A 265 -20.03 -23.51 -2.86
C ALA A 265 -20.06 -24.69 -3.87
N VAL A 266 -20.23 -24.41 -5.15
CA VAL A 266 -20.16 -25.40 -6.25
C VAL A 266 -18.72 -25.62 -6.68
N ARG A 267 -17.95 -24.53 -6.85
CA ARG A 267 -16.52 -24.59 -7.21
C ARG A 267 -15.71 -25.37 -6.18
N GLU A 268 -15.94 -25.13 -4.90
CA GLU A 268 -15.27 -25.84 -3.81
C GLU A 268 -15.39 -27.35 -3.93
N LYS A 269 -16.59 -27.85 -4.23
CA LYS A 269 -16.83 -29.30 -4.41
C LYS A 269 -16.09 -29.85 -5.62
N ILE A 270 -16.11 -29.12 -6.75
CA ILE A 270 -15.41 -29.51 -7.98
C ILE A 270 -13.91 -29.57 -7.70
N GLN A 271 -13.33 -28.55 -7.07
CA GLN A 271 -11.91 -28.45 -6.78
C GLN A 271 -11.44 -29.53 -5.80
N LYS A 272 -12.22 -29.82 -4.75
CA LYS A 272 -11.92 -30.91 -3.81
C LYS A 272 -11.90 -32.28 -4.48
N GLN A 273 -12.82 -32.52 -5.42
CA GLN A 273 -12.83 -33.78 -6.22
C GLN A 273 -11.65 -33.83 -7.20
N GLU A 274 -11.34 -32.73 -7.87
CA GLU A 274 -10.29 -32.65 -8.87
C GLU A 274 -8.89 -32.83 -8.25
N PHE A 275 -8.61 -32.16 -7.15
CA PHE A 275 -7.28 -32.17 -6.54
C PHE A 275 -7.07 -33.32 -5.57
N ASN A 276 -8.12 -33.82 -4.95
CA ASN A 276 -8.08 -34.90 -3.97
C ASN A 276 -6.98 -34.70 -2.91
N LEU A 277 -6.83 -33.44 -2.43
CA LEU A 277 -5.86 -33.09 -1.40
C LEU A 277 -6.30 -33.64 -0.03
N PRO A 278 -5.36 -33.95 0.87
CA PRO A 278 -5.70 -34.36 2.23
C PRO A 278 -6.37 -33.21 2.99
N LEU A 279 -6.99 -33.51 4.13
CA LEU A 279 -7.41 -32.48 5.09
C LEU A 279 -6.19 -31.63 5.48
N LEU A 280 -6.41 -30.35 5.76
CA LEU A 280 -5.34 -29.40 6.12
C LEU A 280 -4.20 -29.36 5.09
N PRO A 281 -4.49 -29.09 3.79
CA PRO A 281 -3.46 -29.11 2.76
C PRO A 281 -2.35 -28.13 3.10
N THR A 282 -1.10 -28.57 2.90
CA THR A 282 0.10 -27.77 3.22
C THR A 282 0.64 -27.07 1.97
N THR A 283 0.99 -25.79 2.10
CA THR A 283 1.61 -25.00 1.03
C THR A 283 2.49 -23.90 1.63
N THR A 284 3.14 -23.10 0.77
CA THR A 284 3.78 -21.84 1.15
C THR A 284 3.13 -20.66 0.43
N ILE A 285 3.48 -19.44 0.81
CA ILE A 285 2.89 -18.23 0.20
C ILE A 285 3.46 -18.00 -1.20
N GLY A 286 4.75 -18.31 -1.46
CA GLY A 286 5.32 -18.19 -2.82
C GLY A 286 6.83 -18.05 -2.84
N SER A 287 7.36 -17.00 -2.25
CA SER A 287 8.79 -16.70 -2.32
C SER A 287 9.61 -17.53 -1.33
N PHE A 288 10.80 -17.99 -1.79
CA PHE A 288 11.84 -18.59 -0.96
C PHE A 288 13.03 -17.65 -0.75
N PRO A 289 14.00 -18.00 0.15
CA PRO A 289 15.08 -17.12 0.51
C PRO A 289 15.88 -16.56 -0.68
N GLN A 290 15.92 -15.23 -0.74
CA GLN A 290 16.73 -14.49 -1.71
C GLN A 290 18.18 -14.39 -1.18
N THR A 291 18.95 -15.45 -1.37
CA THR A 291 20.34 -15.55 -0.88
C THR A 291 21.23 -14.48 -1.53
N ARG A 292 22.44 -14.31 -0.95
CA ARG A 292 23.46 -13.43 -1.53
C ARG A 292 23.78 -13.84 -2.98
N GLU A 293 23.86 -15.15 -3.24
CA GLU A 293 24.13 -15.70 -4.58
C GLU A 293 23.04 -15.32 -5.58
N VAL A 294 21.74 -15.51 -5.21
CA VAL A 294 20.60 -15.11 -6.07
C VAL A 294 20.67 -13.62 -6.40
N LYS A 295 20.95 -12.77 -5.39
CA LYS A 295 21.07 -11.32 -5.58
C LYS A 295 22.26 -10.96 -6.47
N GLN A 296 23.41 -11.63 -6.31
CA GLN A 296 24.60 -11.40 -7.12
C GLN A 296 24.38 -11.82 -8.59
N LYS A 297 23.81 -12.99 -8.83
CA LYS A 297 23.50 -13.46 -10.19
C LYS A 297 22.51 -12.54 -10.90
N ARG A 298 21.46 -12.08 -10.22
CA ARG A 298 20.51 -11.09 -10.76
C ARG A 298 21.20 -9.75 -11.08
N ALA A 299 22.11 -9.29 -10.20
CA ALA A 299 22.88 -8.06 -10.44
C ALA A 299 23.84 -8.21 -11.63
N ALA A 300 24.54 -9.33 -11.74
CA ALA A 300 25.43 -9.63 -12.86
C ALA A 300 24.66 -9.68 -14.19
N PHE A 301 23.49 -10.32 -14.20
CA PHE A 301 22.63 -10.34 -15.39
C PHE A 301 22.18 -8.92 -15.81
N ARG A 302 21.72 -8.08 -14.85
CA ARG A 302 21.34 -6.69 -15.15
C ARG A 302 22.47 -5.81 -15.66
N LYS A 303 23.72 -6.14 -15.29
CA LYS A 303 24.93 -5.45 -15.76
C LYS A 303 25.49 -6.06 -17.05
N HIS A 304 24.83 -7.07 -17.63
CA HIS A 304 25.30 -7.82 -18.79
C HIS A 304 26.67 -8.51 -18.58
N GLU A 305 27.00 -8.87 -17.32
CA GLU A 305 28.20 -9.61 -16.94
C GLU A 305 28.04 -11.12 -17.17
N ILE A 306 26.80 -11.61 -17.24
CA ILE A 306 26.43 -12.99 -17.60
C ILE A 306 25.33 -12.97 -18.66
N SER A 307 25.27 -14.03 -19.48
CA SER A 307 24.26 -14.18 -20.52
C SER A 307 22.86 -14.49 -19.95
N ARG A 308 21.83 -14.39 -20.80
CA ARG A 308 20.46 -14.81 -20.48
C ARG A 308 20.42 -16.30 -20.16
N GLU A 309 21.10 -17.12 -20.94
CA GLU A 309 21.17 -18.56 -20.80
C GLU A 309 21.77 -18.96 -19.47
N GLU A 310 22.92 -18.36 -19.09
CA GLU A 310 23.57 -18.60 -17.81
C GLU A 310 22.69 -18.20 -16.61
N TYR A 311 21.97 -17.08 -16.74
CA TYR A 311 21.04 -16.64 -15.71
C TYR A 311 19.83 -17.58 -15.59
N ASP A 312 19.25 -17.97 -16.71
CA ASP A 312 18.10 -18.87 -16.76
C ASP A 312 18.45 -20.28 -16.23
N GLU A 313 19.64 -20.79 -16.55
CA GLU A 313 20.15 -22.07 -16.01
C GLU A 313 20.30 -22.00 -14.48
N PHE A 314 20.82 -20.88 -13.97
CA PHE A 314 20.92 -20.66 -12.53
C PHE A 314 19.52 -20.64 -11.85
N ILE A 315 18.55 -19.93 -12.41
CA ILE A 315 17.18 -19.88 -11.88
C ILE A 315 16.54 -21.28 -11.93
N ALA A 316 16.68 -22.00 -13.03
CA ALA A 316 16.20 -23.37 -13.18
C ALA A 316 16.76 -24.29 -12.08
N GLY A 317 18.06 -24.25 -11.85
CA GLY A 317 18.71 -25.04 -10.79
C GLY A 317 18.21 -24.67 -9.37
N ARG A 318 17.88 -23.41 -9.11
CA ARG A 318 17.26 -23.01 -7.84
C ARG A 318 15.85 -23.59 -7.70
N ILE A 319 15.04 -23.52 -8.77
CA ILE A 319 13.69 -24.10 -8.79
C ILE A 319 13.74 -25.60 -8.55
N ASP A 320 14.61 -26.33 -9.27
CA ASP A 320 14.77 -27.79 -9.13
C ASP A 320 15.11 -28.18 -7.68
N SER A 321 16.09 -27.49 -7.08
CA SER A 321 16.51 -27.74 -5.70
C SER A 321 15.37 -27.53 -4.70
N TRP A 322 14.53 -26.51 -4.90
CA TRP A 322 13.45 -26.21 -3.97
C TRP A 322 12.19 -27.03 -4.23
N ILE A 323 11.90 -27.42 -5.47
CA ILE A 323 10.85 -28.39 -5.76
C ILE A 323 11.19 -29.74 -5.12
N GLY A 324 12.43 -30.23 -5.31
CA GLY A 324 12.87 -31.47 -4.67
C GLY A 324 12.80 -31.43 -3.14
N PHE A 325 13.16 -30.30 -2.52
CA PHE A 325 13.03 -30.12 -1.07
C PHE A 325 11.56 -30.11 -0.62
N GLN A 326 10.66 -29.45 -1.33
CA GLN A 326 9.23 -29.44 -1.01
C GLN A 326 8.60 -30.84 -1.12
N GLU A 327 9.03 -31.63 -2.11
CA GLU A 327 8.62 -33.04 -2.23
C GLU A 327 9.15 -33.90 -1.08
N GLU A 328 10.45 -33.74 -0.74
CA GLU A 328 11.10 -34.46 0.38
C GLU A 328 10.35 -34.29 1.70
N ILE A 329 9.93 -33.07 2.00
CA ILE A 329 9.21 -32.77 3.25
C ILE A 329 7.71 -33.05 3.18
N GLY A 330 7.19 -33.40 2.03
CA GLY A 330 5.80 -33.81 1.84
C GLY A 330 4.78 -32.67 1.72
N LEU A 331 5.20 -31.43 1.32
CA LEU A 331 4.22 -30.38 0.99
C LEU A 331 3.21 -30.86 -0.07
N ASP A 332 1.95 -30.47 0.08
CA ASP A 332 0.86 -30.91 -0.80
C ASP A 332 0.77 -30.09 -2.08
N VAL A 333 0.86 -28.76 -1.96
CA VAL A 333 0.87 -27.81 -3.09
C VAL A 333 2.18 -27.03 -3.06
N LEU A 334 2.95 -27.13 -4.15
CA LEU A 334 4.30 -26.60 -4.26
C LEU A 334 4.30 -25.20 -4.91
N VAL A 335 5.42 -24.49 -4.76
CA VAL A 335 5.67 -23.20 -5.43
C VAL A 335 7.05 -23.21 -6.10
N HIS A 336 7.23 -22.38 -7.15
CA HIS A 336 8.54 -22.30 -7.82
C HIS A 336 9.59 -21.47 -7.04
N GLY A 337 9.16 -20.60 -6.11
CA GLY A 337 10.03 -19.90 -5.18
C GLY A 337 10.42 -18.47 -5.56
N GLU A 338 9.98 -17.97 -6.72
CA GLU A 338 10.14 -16.57 -7.18
C GLU A 338 11.60 -16.07 -7.26
N PHE A 339 12.54 -16.94 -7.62
CA PHE A 339 13.97 -16.59 -7.64
C PHE A 339 14.32 -15.56 -8.72
N GLU A 340 13.55 -15.47 -9.78
CA GLU A 340 13.69 -14.50 -10.86
C GLU A 340 13.27 -13.07 -10.45
N ARG A 341 12.46 -12.92 -9.42
CA ARG A 341 11.86 -11.65 -9.01
C ARG A 341 12.71 -10.91 -7.97
N ASN A 342 12.94 -9.62 -8.22
CA ASN A 342 13.55 -8.73 -7.23
C ASN A 342 12.50 -8.17 -6.25
N ASP A 343 11.38 -7.75 -6.79
CA ASP A 343 10.25 -7.15 -6.07
C ASP A 343 8.94 -7.61 -6.72
N MET A 344 7.85 -7.65 -5.94
CA MET A 344 6.58 -8.14 -6.44
C MET A 344 5.82 -7.14 -7.32
N VAL A 345 6.24 -5.87 -7.39
CA VAL A 345 5.62 -4.83 -8.23
C VAL A 345 6.55 -4.42 -9.37
N GLU A 346 7.82 -4.11 -9.07
CA GLU A 346 8.82 -3.75 -10.09
C GLU A 346 8.94 -4.86 -11.14
N TYR A 347 8.93 -6.15 -10.74
CA TYR A 347 9.01 -7.27 -11.66
C TYR A 347 7.86 -7.28 -12.67
N PHE A 348 6.61 -7.09 -12.21
CA PHE A 348 5.45 -7.05 -13.11
C PHE A 348 5.50 -5.81 -14.00
N GLY A 349 5.79 -4.64 -13.46
CA GLY A 349 5.93 -3.42 -14.24
C GLY A 349 6.96 -3.53 -15.38
N GLN A 350 8.08 -4.25 -15.16
CA GLN A 350 9.11 -4.49 -16.19
C GLN A 350 8.61 -5.34 -17.38
N HIS A 351 7.55 -6.11 -17.20
CA HIS A 351 6.96 -6.97 -18.23
C HIS A 351 5.63 -6.42 -18.78
N LEU A 352 5.20 -5.26 -18.30
CA LEU A 352 4.02 -4.56 -18.78
C LEU A 352 4.42 -3.33 -19.58
N GLU A 353 3.63 -2.99 -20.60
CA GLU A 353 3.74 -1.69 -21.27
C GLU A 353 3.21 -0.58 -20.38
N GLY A 354 3.56 0.65 -20.70
CA GLY A 354 3.08 1.83 -19.99
C GLY A 354 3.86 2.17 -18.74
N TYR A 355 4.98 1.52 -18.45
CA TYR A 355 5.82 1.77 -17.29
C TYR A 355 7.13 2.48 -17.63
N VAL A 356 7.58 3.31 -16.68
CA VAL A 356 8.91 3.95 -16.68
C VAL A 356 9.61 3.61 -15.36
N PHE A 357 10.94 3.41 -15.44
CA PHE A 357 11.77 3.04 -14.30
C PHE A 357 12.88 4.06 -14.09
N THR A 358 13.17 4.34 -12.83
CA THR A 358 14.22 5.25 -12.40
C THR A 358 15.44 4.50 -11.88
N LYS A 359 16.60 5.17 -11.78
CA LYS A 359 17.81 4.59 -11.17
C LYS A 359 17.94 4.89 -9.69
N LYS A 360 17.58 6.11 -9.26
CA LYS A 360 17.87 6.65 -7.93
C LYS A 360 16.63 7.07 -7.14
N ALA A 361 15.43 6.94 -7.70
CA ALA A 361 14.19 7.42 -7.12
C ALA A 361 13.70 6.54 -5.94
N TRP A 362 14.54 6.42 -4.92
CA TRP A 362 14.23 5.71 -3.69
C TRP A 362 13.33 6.55 -2.79
N VAL A 363 12.34 5.90 -2.18
CA VAL A 363 11.48 6.47 -1.15
C VAL A 363 11.48 5.56 0.08
N GLN A 364 11.21 6.14 1.24
CA GLN A 364 11.05 5.38 2.47
C GLN A 364 9.80 4.49 2.36
N SER A 365 9.95 3.25 2.80
CA SER A 365 8.88 2.28 2.96
C SER A 365 8.68 1.96 4.45
N TYR A 366 8.25 0.77 4.77
CA TYR A 366 8.04 0.34 6.15
C TYR A 366 9.35 0.25 6.96
N GLY A 367 9.38 0.88 8.13
CA GLY A 367 10.54 0.91 9.02
C GLY A 367 11.77 1.56 8.36
N THR A 368 12.88 0.84 8.32
CA THR A 368 14.15 1.30 7.71
C THR A 368 14.32 0.87 6.25
N ARG A 369 13.29 0.29 5.64
CA ARG A 369 13.34 -0.16 4.24
C ARG A 369 13.08 1.00 3.30
N CYS A 370 13.77 0.97 2.16
CA CYS A 370 13.48 1.83 1.03
C CYS A 370 13.01 0.98 -0.15
N VAL A 371 12.14 1.57 -0.95
CA VAL A 371 11.64 1.00 -2.21
C VAL A 371 11.86 2.00 -3.34
N LYS A 372 11.85 1.50 -4.55
CA LYS A 372 11.91 2.32 -5.76
C LYS A 372 10.68 1.99 -6.60
N PRO A 373 9.55 2.68 -6.36
CA PRO A 373 8.30 2.39 -7.04
C PRO A 373 8.44 2.58 -8.55
N PRO A 374 7.90 1.68 -9.37
CA PRO A 374 7.78 1.92 -10.80
C PRO A 374 6.76 3.04 -11.07
N ILE A 375 6.86 3.67 -12.23
CA ILE A 375 6.00 4.78 -12.62
C ILE A 375 5.03 4.30 -13.71
N ILE A 376 3.73 4.43 -13.49
CA ILE A 376 2.73 4.22 -14.52
C ILE A 376 2.68 5.47 -15.39
N TRP A 377 3.35 5.38 -16.53
CA TRP A 377 3.52 6.50 -17.46
C TRP A 377 2.37 6.64 -18.45
N GLY A 378 1.90 5.52 -18.97
CA GLY A 378 0.88 5.45 -20.02
C GLY A 378 -0.12 4.33 -19.81
N ASP A 379 -0.84 3.96 -20.84
CA ASP A 379 -1.78 2.84 -20.81
C ASP A 379 -1.06 1.52 -20.59
N VAL A 380 -1.58 0.71 -19.66
CA VAL A 380 -0.95 -0.53 -19.23
C VAL A 380 -1.55 -1.70 -19.99
N SER A 381 -0.68 -2.47 -20.66
CA SER A 381 -1.07 -3.71 -21.34
C SER A 381 0.02 -4.77 -21.20
N ARG A 382 -0.36 -6.04 -21.41
CA ARG A 382 0.54 -7.18 -21.41
C ARG A 382 0.88 -7.58 -22.86
N LYS A 383 2.15 -7.62 -23.21
CA LYS A 383 2.61 -8.11 -24.53
C LYS A 383 2.94 -9.58 -24.54
N GLU A 384 3.59 -10.06 -23.49
CA GLU A 384 4.19 -11.38 -23.40
C GLU A 384 3.84 -12.05 -22.07
N PRO A 385 3.85 -13.40 -22.00
CA PRO A 385 3.72 -14.11 -20.73
C PRO A 385 4.79 -13.69 -19.72
N ILE A 386 4.37 -13.41 -18.49
CA ILE A 386 5.24 -12.86 -17.43
C ILE A 386 5.83 -13.98 -16.57
N THR A 387 4.97 -14.87 -16.07
CA THR A 387 5.29 -15.89 -15.06
C THR A 387 5.11 -17.30 -15.59
N VAL A 388 4.40 -17.47 -16.71
CA VAL A 388 4.03 -18.77 -17.31
C VAL A 388 5.24 -19.67 -17.48
N ARG A 389 6.35 -19.12 -18.01
CA ARG A 389 7.58 -19.88 -18.27
C ARG A 389 8.07 -20.64 -17.03
N TRP A 390 8.24 -19.94 -15.91
CA TRP A 390 8.81 -20.52 -14.69
C TRP A 390 7.81 -21.38 -13.93
N SER A 391 6.53 -21.02 -13.97
CA SER A 391 5.47 -21.85 -13.39
C SER A 391 5.34 -23.19 -14.12
N VAL A 392 5.36 -23.17 -15.44
CA VAL A 392 5.33 -24.39 -16.28
C VAL A 392 6.62 -25.20 -16.13
N TYR A 393 7.78 -24.54 -16.04
CA TYR A 393 9.04 -25.21 -15.78
C TYR A 393 8.97 -25.99 -14.45
N ALA A 394 8.56 -25.33 -13.37
CA ALA A 394 8.42 -25.95 -12.06
C ALA A 394 7.40 -27.11 -12.08
N GLN A 395 6.25 -26.95 -12.77
CA GLN A 395 5.25 -28.01 -12.88
C GLN A 395 5.77 -29.25 -13.61
N LYS A 396 6.71 -29.11 -14.53
CA LYS A 396 7.35 -30.24 -15.21
C LYS A 396 8.32 -31.04 -14.33
N GLN A 397 8.81 -30.45 -13.24
CA GLN A 397 9.75 -31.12 -12.30
C GLN A 397 9.02 -32.04 -11.30
N THR A 398 7.69 -31.96 -11.20
CA THR A 398 6.93 -32.70 -10.19
C THR A 398 5.58 -33.17 -10.72
N LYS A 399 5.04 -34.23 -10.10
CA LYS A 399 3.66 -34.68 -10.30
C LYS A 399 2.65 -34.00 -9.37
N LYS A 400 3.14 -33.32 -8.32
CA LYS A 400 2.31 -32.55 -7.41
C LYS A 400 1.86 -31.26 -8.09
N ILE A 401 0.85 -30.61 -7.53
CA ILE A 401 0.35 -29.32 -8.02
C ILE A 401 1.37 -28.24 -7.70
N VAL A 402 1.73 -27.45 -8.71
CA VAL A 402 2.52 -26.21 -8.53
C VAL A 402 1.59 -25.02 -8.65
N LYS A 403 1.64 -24.16 -7.65
CA LYS A 403 0.86 -22.93 -7.59
C LYS A 403 1.56 -21.81 -8.38
N GLY A 404 0.85 -21.21 -9.34
CA GLY A 404 1.26 -19.99 -10.03
C GLY A 404 1.13 -18.78 -9.11
N MET A 405 2.08 -17.84 -9.20
CA MET A 405 2.18 -16.72 -8.26
C MET A 405 2.13 -15.39 -8.99
N LEU A 406 1.17 -14.55 -8.66
CA LEU A 406 0.95 -13.23 -9.27
C LEU A 406 0.76 -12.16 -8.20
N THR A 407 1.03 -10.92 -8.58
CA THR A 407 0.61 -9.74 -7.80
C THR A 407 -0.68 -9.19 -8.41
N GLY A 408 -1.63 -8.85 -7.56
CA GLY A 408 -2.93 -8.33 -7.98
C GLY A 408 -2.87 -6.87 -8.45
N PRO A 409 -3.88 -6.43 -9.21
CA PRO A 409 -3.90 -5.13 -9.86
C PRO A 409 -3.92 -3.96 -8.87
N VAL A 410 -4.58 -4.13 -7.73
CA VAL A 410 -4.67 -3.08 -6.69
C VAL A 410 -3.31 -2.87 -6.02
N THR A 411 -2.59 -3.95 -5.73
CA THR A 411 -1.25 -3.88 -5.17
C THR A 411 -0.24 -3.29 -6.17
N ILE A 412 -0.29 -3.70 -7.43
CA ILE A 412 0.59 -3.15 -8.48
C ILE A 412 0.37 -1.64 -8.62
N LEU A 413 -0.90 -1.19 -8.65
CA LEU A 413 -1.23 0.23 -8.69
C LEU A 413 -0.69 0.99 -7.48
N ASN A 414 -1.03 0.51 -6.28
CA ASN A 414 -0.81 1.23 -5.03
C ASN A 414 0.68 1.33 -4.62
N TRP A 415 1.50 0.40 -5.09
CA TRP A 415 2.95 0.41 -4.87
C TRP A 415 3.74 0.90 -6.09
N SER A 416 3.04 1.50 -7.06
CA SER A 416 3.60 2.31 -8.14
C SER A 416 3.31 3.79 -7.88
N PHE A 417 3.97 4.68 -8.63
CA PHE A 417 3.49 6.06 -8.79
C PHE A 417 2.41 6.05 -9.88
N PRO A 418 1.11 6.20 -9.51
CA PRO A 418 0.04 6.14 -10.48
C PRO A 418 0.00 7.39 -11.35
N ARG A 419 -0.49 7.24 -12.56
CA ARG A 419 -0.79 8.36 -13.46
C ARG A 419 -2.00 9.16 -12.95
N GLU A 420 -2.06 10.46 -13.29
CA GLU A 420 -3.11 11.38 -12.83
C GLU A 420 -3.98 11.93 -13.97
N ASP A 421 -3.71 11.53 -15.22
CA ASP A 421 -4.44 11.98 -16.41
C ASP A 421 -5.71 11.17 -16.69
N ILE A 422 -5.82 9.97 -16.12
CA ILE A 422 -7.05 9.17 -16.09
C ILE A 422 -7.43 8.82 -14.65
N SER A 423 -8.64 8.30 -14.46
CA SER A 423 -9.08 7.91 -13.12
C SER A 423 -8.29 6.72 -12.57
N ILE A 424 -8.13 6.65 -11.24
CA ILE A 424 -7.50 5.51 -10.55
C ILE A 424 -8.24 4.19 -10.85
N ARG A 425 -9.57 4.25 -10.97
CA ARG A 425 -10.40 3.11 -11.37
C ARG A 425 -10.00 2.59 -12.75
N GLU A 426 -9.84 3.47 -13.72
CA GLU A 426 -9.48 3.08 -15.09
C GLU A 426 -8.06 2.52 -15.15
N SER A 427 -7.08 3.16 -14.49
CA SER A 427 -5.72 2.62 -14.35
C SER A 427 -5.72 1.21 -13.75
N THR A 428 -6.57 0.96 -12.74
CA THR A 428 -6.67 -0.36 -12.12
C THR A 428 -7.30 -1.38 -13.04
N LEU A 429 -8.30 -1.00 -13.83
CA LEU A 429 -8.93 -1.90 -14.80
C LEU A 429 -7.99 -2.28 -15.94
N GLN A 430 -7.10 -1.37 -16.37
CA GLN A 430 -6.03 -1.69 -17.32
C GLN A 430 -5.10 -2.77 -16.76
N LEU A 431 -4.63 -2.60 -15.52
CA LEU A 431 -3.84 -3.60 -14.81
C LEU A 431 -4.59 -4.92 -14.65
N ALA A 432 -5.86 -4.87 -14.26
CA ALA A 432 -6.68 -6.07 -14.08
C ALA A 432 -6.82 -6.87 -15.38
N LEU A 433 -7.01 -6.21 -16.52
CA LEU A 433 -7.06 -6.88 -17.83
C LEU A 433 -5.71 -7.49 -18.20
N ALA A 434 -4.59 -6.80 -17.94
CA ALA A 434 -3.26 -7.32 -18.20
C ALA A 434 -2.93 -8.56 -17.34
N ILE A 435 -3.25 -8.53 -16.06
CA ILE A 435 -3.05 -9.70 -15.17
C ILE A 435 -4.04 -10.82 -15.45
N ARG A 436 -5.27 -10.49 -15.88
CA ARG A 436 -6.23 -11.51 -16.37
C ARG A 436 -5.66 -12.33 -17.51
N GLU A 437 -5.00 -11.70 -18.47
CA GLU A 437 -4.37 -12.41 -19.59
C GLU A 437 -3.30 -13.38 -19.09
N GLU A 438 -2.53 -13.00 -18.06
CA GLU A 438 -1.55 -13.88 -17.42
C GLU A 438 -2.22 -15.06 -16.71
N VAL A 439 -3.31 -14.84 -15.97
CA VAL A 439 -4.08 -15.90 -15.30
C VAL A 439 -4.61 -16.92 -16.29
N LEU A 440 -5.21 -16.46 -17.39
CA LEU A 440 -5.75 -17.33 -18.42
C LEU A 440 -4.66 -18.13 -19.16
N ASP A 441 -3.48 -17.52 -19.37
CA ASP A 441 -2.33 -18.24 -19.95
C ASP A 441 -1.75 -19.29 -19.00
N LEU A 442 -1.68 -19.01 -17.69
CA LEU A 442 -1.29 -20.00 -16.69
C LEU A 442 -2.24 -21.21 -16.72
N GLU A 443 -3.55 -20.96 -16.68
CA GLU A 443 -4.56 -22.01 -16.77
C GLU A 443 -4.42 -22.83 -18.08
N LYS A 444 -4.31 -22.15 -19.21
CA LYS A 444 -4.12 -22.77 -20.54
C LYS A 444 -2.89 -23.68 -20.59
N ASN A 445 -1.84 -23.32 -19.85
CA ASN A 445 -0.61 -24.10 -19.75
C ASN A 445 -0.62 -25.13 -18.60
N GLY A 446 -1.78 -25.42 -18.02
CA GLY A 446 -1.98 -26.51 -17.07
C GLY A 446 -1.73 -26.16 -15.61
N ILE A 447 -1.53 -24.88 -15.26
CA ILE A 447 -1.45 -24.43 -13.88
C ILE A 447 -2.88 -24.34 -13.32
N ARG A 448 -3.16 -25.13 -12.29
CA ARG A 448 -4.52 -25.36 -11.78
C ARG A 448 -4.79 -24.64 -10.45
N VAL A 449 -3.75 -24.20 -9.75
CA VAL A 449 -3.84 -23.35 -8.56
C VAL A 449 -3.07 -22.08 -8.87
N ILE A 450 -3.72 -20.92 -8.75
CA ILE A 450 -3.15 -19.61 -9.08
C ILE A 450 -3.41 -18.68 -7.90
N GLN A 451 -2.34 -18.14 -7.35
CA GLN A 451 -2.41 -17.15 -6.26
C GLN A 451 -2.18 -15.75 -6.82
N ILE A 452 -3.05 -14.82 -6.42
CA ILE A 452 -3.05 -13.42 -6.83
C ILE A 452 -3.03 -12.59 -5.56
N ASP A 453 -1.88 -12.02 -5.20
CA ASP A 453 -1.67 -11.37 -3.91
C ASP A 453 -2.11 -9.91 -3.92
N GLU A 454 -2.97 -9.52 -2.97
CA GLU A 454 -3.44 -8.15 -2.78
C GLU A 454 -2.95 -7.57 -1.44
N ALA A 455 -1.63 -7.51 -1.29
CA ALA A 455 -0.96 -7.03 -0.08
C ALA A 455 -1.31 -5.58 0.29
N ALA A 456 -1.58 -4.71 -0.70
CA ALA A 456 -1.85 -3.29 -0.49
C ALA A 456 -3.34 -2.95 -0.42
N LEU A 457 -4.25 -3.92 -0.47
CA LEU A 457 -5.69 -3.66 -0.49
C LEU A 457 -6.13 -2.81 0.71
N ARG A 458 -5.80 -3.23 1.93
CA ARG A 458 -6.17 -2.50 3.16
C ARG A 458 -5.32 -1.25 3.38
N GLU A 459 -4.05 -1.27 3.01
CA GLU A 459 -3.11 -0.17 3.21
C GLU A 459 -3.58 1.16 2.60
N LYS A 460 -4.30 1.09 1.48
CA LYS A 460 -4.73 2.27 0.72
C LYS A 460 -6.20 2.64 0.90
N LEU A 461 -6.88 2.04 1.88
CA LEU A 461 -8.19 2.54 2.29
C LEU A 461 -8.09 4.02 2.67
N PRO A 462 -9.07 4.85 2.31
CA PRO A 462 -9.17 6.21 2.81
C PRO A 462 -9.11 6.25 4.33
N LEU A 463 -8.51 7.27 4.93
CA LEU A 463 -8.49 7.42 6.39
C LEU A 463 -9.89 7.55 6.97
N ARG A 464 -10.82 8.11 6.21
CA ARG A 464 -12.22 8.22 6.54
C ARG A 464 -12.95 6.94 6.16
N ARG A 465 -13.50 6.24 7.17
CA ARG A 465 -14.19 4.96 6.98
C ARG A 465 -15.48 5.09 6.14
N SER A 466 -16.20 6.19 6.30
CA SER A 466 -17.40 6.49 5.51
C SER A 466 -17.15 6.60 4.00
N ASP A 467 -15.90 6.86 3.60
CA ASP A 467 -15.49 6.96 2.20
C ASP A 467 -14.99 5.61 1.62
N TRP A 468 -14.81 4.55 2.44
CA TRP A 468 -14.22 3.27 1.99
C TRP A 468 -14.98 2.63 0.85
N GLN A 469 -16.30 2.52 0.98
CA GLN A 469 -17.12 1.84 -0.03
C GLN A 469 -17.07 2.59 -1.35
N GLY A 470 -17.53 3.85 -1.38
CA GLY A 470 -17.71 4.61 -2.61
C GLY A 470 -16.41 5.03 -3.27
N GLU A 471 -15.38 5.32 -2.47
CA GLU A 471 -14.15 5.92 -2.97
C GLU A 471 -13.03 4.90 -3.27
N TYR A 472 -13.15 3.67 -2.73
CA TYR A 472 -12.11 2.69 -2.87
C TYR A 472 -12.63 1.28 -3.19
N LEU A 473 -13.46 0.68 -2.33
CA LEU A 473 -13.86 -0.72 -2.49
C LEU A 473 -14.69 -0.97 -3.73
N ASP A 474 -15.52 -0.01 -4.16
CA ASP A 474 -16.36 -0.11 -5.37
C ASP A 474 -15.58 -0.25 -6.68
N TRP A 475 -14.27 0.06 -6.68
CA TRP A 475 -13.42 -0.22 -7.83
C TRP A 475 -12.34 -1.28 -7.55
N ALA A 476 -11.81 -1.35 -6.32
CA ALA A 476 -10.74 -2.27 -5.96
C ALA A 476 -11.19 -3.74 -6.00
N ILE A 477 -12.34 -4.06 -5.39
CA ILE A 477 -12.88 -5.43 -5.36
C ILE A 477 -13.27 -5.91 -6.76
N PRO A 478 -14.05 -5.16 -7.57
CA PRO A 478 -14.31 -5.55 -8.96
C PRO A 478 -13.06 -5.72 -9.81
N ALA A 479 -12.02 -4.90 -9.62
CA ALA A 479 -10.77 -5.06 -10.36
C ALA A 479 -10.10 -6.41 -10.06
N PHE A 480 -10.05 -6.83 -8.80
CA PHE A 480 -9.55 -8.16 -8.43
C PHE A 480 -10.42 -9.28 -9.04
N ARG A 481 -11.76 -9.17 -8.95
CA ARG A 481 -12.69 -10.15 -9.53
C ARG A 481 -12.52 -10.30 -11.04
N LEU A 482 -12.28 -9.19 -11.75
CA LEU A 482 -12.03 -9.20 -13.20
C LEU A 482 -10.82 -10.07 -13.56
N VAL A 483 -9.77 -10.07 -12.74
CA VAL A 483 -8.56 -10.85 -13.00
C VAL A 483 -8.84 -12.34 -13.12
N HIS A 484 -9.69 -12.89 -12.28
CA HIS A 484 -9.88 -14.35 -12.19
C HIS A 484 -11.25 -14.86 -12.65
N SER A 485 -12.20 -13.98 -12.97
CA SER A 485 -13.57 -14.39 -13.35
C SER A 485 -13.66 -15.26 -14.61
N GLY A 486 -12.61 -15.31 -15.45
CA GLY A 486 -12.60 -16.06 -16.69
C GLY A 486 -12.07 -17.49 -16.59
N VAL A 487 -11.55 -17.92 -15.43
CA VAL A 487 -11.01 -19.27 -15.27
C VAL A 487 -12.13 -20.31 -15.11
N ARG A 488 -11.80 -21.56 -15.42
CA ARG A 488 -12.72 -22.70 -15.26
C ARG A 488 -12.99 -22.99 -13.78
N PRO A 489 -14.11 -23.65 -13.44
CA PRO A 489 -14.44 -24.01 -12.05
C PRO A 489 -13.37 -24.86 -11.34
N GLU A 490 -12.66 -25.70 -12.10
CA GLU A 490 -11.62 -26.60 -11.63
C GLU A 490 -10.31 -25.87 -11.26
N THR A 491 -10.11 -24.64 -11.74
CA THR A 491 -8.95 -23.83 -11.39
C THR A 491 -9.21 -23.12 -10.08
N GLN A 492 -8.36 -23.35 -9.08
CA GLN A 492 -8.49 -22.76 -7.75
C GLN A 492 -7.73 -21.46 -7.66
N ILE A 493 -8.40 -20.41 -7.21
CA ILE A 493 -7.82 -19.08 -7.02
C ILE A 493 -7.52 -18.85 -5.55
N HIS A 494 -6.26 -18.64 -5.26
CA HIS A 494 -5.78 -18.20 -3.96
C HIS A 494 -5.53 -16.69 -3.95
N THR A 495 -5.60 -16.08 -2.78
CA THR A 495 -5.06 -14.74 -2.52
C THR A 495 -4.34 -14.72 -1.19
N HIS A 496 -3.41 -13.78 -1.04
CA HIS A 496 -2.70 -13.58 0.21
C HIS A 496 -2.71 -12.11 0.60
N MET A 497 -2.90 -11.87 1.88
CA MET A 497 -2.90 -10.54 2.48
C MET A 497 -1.84 -10.45 3.57
N CYS A 498 -0.90 -9.51 3.40
CA CYS A 498 0.17 -9.24 4.36
C CYS A 498 -0.23 -8.14 5.35
N TYR A 499 0.44 -8.10 6.50
CA TYR A 499 0.44 -7.00 7.48
C TYR A 499 -0.95 -6.58 7.97
N SER A 500 -1.82 -7.48 8.44
CA SER A 500 -3.20 -7.09 8.45
C SER A 500 -3.98 -7.37 9.72
N GLU A 501 -4.56 -6.32 10.19
CA GLU A 501 -5.79 -6.31 10.95
C GLU A 501 -6.95 -6.11 9.96
N PHE A 502 -7.51 -7.20 9.41
CA PHE A 502 -8.59 -7.14 8.41
C PHE A 502 -9.98 -7.11 9.00
N ASN A 503 -10.11 -7.07 10.31
CA ASN A 503 -11.37 -7.20 11.02
C ASN A 503 -12.46 -6.24 10.52
N ASP A 504 -12.03 -5.10 9.97
CA ASP A 504 -12.91 -4.04 9.51
C ASP A 504 -13.38 -4.14 8.05
N ILE A 505 -12.77 -5.05 7.24
CA ILE A 505 -13.10 -5.23 5.80
C ILE A 505 -13.39 -6.68 5.42
N ILE A 506 -13.69 -7.57 6.37
CA ILE A 506 -13.99 -8.98 6.09
C ILE A 506 -15.08 -9.16 5.02
N PRO A 507 -16.20 -8.41 5.01
CA PRO A 507 -17.19 -8.53 3.95
C PRO A 507 -16.63 -8.21 2.56
N ALA A 508 -15.78 -7.19 2.44
CA ALA A 508 -15.13 -6.84 1.17
C ALA A 508 -14.14 -7.92 0.72
N ILE A 509 -13.47 -8.60 1.67
CA ILE A 509 -12.57 -9.72 1.38
C ILE A 509 -13.35 -10.93 0.87
N ASP A 510 -14.50 -11.26 1.47
CA ASP A 510 -15.38 -12.34 0.99
C ASP A 510 -15.91 -12.02 -0.43
N ASP A 511 -16.18 -10.74 -0.69
CA ASP A 511 -16.60 -10.23 -2.00
C ASP A 511 -15.52 -10.32 -3.09
N MET A 512 -14.25 -10.53 -2.75
CA MET A 512 -13.20 -10.81 -3.74
C MET A 512 -13.45 -12.11 -4.52
N ASP A 513 -14.28 -13.01 -3.99
CA ASP A 513 -14.66 -14.30 -4.60
C ASP A 513 -13.47 -15.20 -4.95
N ALA A 514 -12.38 -15.12 -4.15
CA ALA A 514 -11.30 -16.09 -4.17
C ALA A 514 -11.76 -17.43 -3.58
N ASP A 515 -11.08 -18.53 -3.91
CA ASP A 515 -11.41 -19.86 -3.36
C ASP A 515 -10.68 -20.12 -2.03
N VAL A 516 -9.46 -19.58 -1.87
CA VAL A 516 -8.66 -19.70 -0.64
C VAL A 516 -8.02 -18.37 -0.32
N ILE A 517 -8.09 -17.94 0.94
CA ILE A 517 -7.46 -16.71 1.41
C ILE A 517 -6.48 -17.03 2.53
N SER A 518 -5.21 -16.70 2.34
CA SER A 518 -4.18 -16.77 3.37
C SER A 518 -3.86 -15.40 3.93
N PHE A 519 -3.50 -15.35 5.21
CA PHE A 519 -3.19 -14.11 5.92
C PHE A 519 -2.24 -14.35 7.09
N GLU A 520 -1.55 -13.30 7.51
CA GLU A 520 -0.73 -13.31 8.72
C GLU A 520 -1.63 -13.40 9.95
N ALA A 521 -1.41 -14.38 10.80
CA ALA A 521 -2.26 -14.62 11.97
C ALA A 521 -1.47 -14.86 13.26
N SER A 522 -0.18 -15.15 13.18
CA SER A 522 0.62 -15.55 14.34
C SER A 522 0.83 -14.41 15.34
N ARG A 523 0.96 -13.16 14.87
CA ARG A 523 1.16 -11.97 15.71
C ARG A 523 -0.10 -11.47 16.38
N SER A 524 -1.25 -11.58 15.72
CA SER A 524 -2.55 -11.16 16.26
C SER A 524 -3.21 -12.21 17.15
N ASN A 525 -2.48 -13.24 17.54
CA ASN A 525 -2.98 -14.31 18.38
C ASN A 525 -4.27 -14.99 17.83
N LEU A 526 -4.42 -15.01 16.51
CA LEU A 526 -5.57 -15.56 15.79
C LEU A 526 -6.92 -14.83 16.04
N GLU A 527 -6.89 -13.56 16.45
CA GLU A 527 -8.12 -12.77 16.70
C GLU A 527 -9.01 -12.65 15.46
N ILE A 528 -8.40 -12.55 14.28
CA ILE A 528 -9.13 -12.49 13.02
C ILE A 528 -10.09 -13.68 12.82
N LEU A 529 -9.80 -14.86 13.36
CA LEU A 529 -10.65 -16.04 13.22
C LEU A 529 -12.00 -15.88 13.93
N ASP A 530 -12.06 -15.10 15.01
CA ASP A 530 -13.31 -14.80 15.71
C ASP A 530 -14.22 -13.91 14.85
N GLU A 531 -13.63 -12.93 14.18
CA GLU A 531 -14.36 -12.05 13.25
C GLU A 531 -14.80 -12.80 11.99
N LEU A 532 -13.97 -13.67 11.40
CA LEU A 532 -14.37 -14.53 10.29
C LEU A 532 -15.57 -15.41 10.64
N LYS A 533 -15.59 -15.96 11.85
CA LYS A 533 -16.71 -16.76 12.34
C LYS A 533 -17.99 -15.92 12.54
N LYS A 534 -17.86 -14.73 13.08
CA LYS A 534 -18.95 -13.79 13.31
C LYS A 534 -19.60 -13.34 12.00
N GLU A 535 -18.80 -13.05 10.99
CA GLU A 535 -19.24 -12.64 9.65
C GLU A 535 -19.68 -13.83 8.75
N ASN A 536 -19.67 -15.06 9.29
CA ASN A 536 -20.03 -16.29 8.55
C ASN A 536 -19.25 -16.46 7.23
N PHE A 537 -17.95 -16.20 7.29
CA PHE A 537 -17.04 -16.27 6.15
C PHE A 537 -17.07 -17.65 5.46
N LYS A 538 -17.19 -17.66 4.14
CA LYS A 538 -17.48 -18.89 3.38
C LYS A 538 -16.27 -19.53 2.75
N THR A 539 -15.27 -18.74 2.40
CA THR A 539 -14.06 -19.15 1.67
C THR A 539 -13.16 -20.06 2.51
N GLU A 540 -12.32 -20.88 1.89
CA GLU A 540 -11.28 -21.60 2.59
C GLU A 540 -10.19 -20.63 3.09
N VAL A 541 -9.57 -20.92 4.22
CA VAL A 541 -8.62 -20.00 4.87
C VAL A 541 -7.29 -20.68 5.18
N GLY A 542 -6.20 -19.93 4.98
CA GLY A 542 -4.84 -20.31 5.36
C GLY A 542 -4.26 -19.31 6.37
N PRO A 543 -4.69 -19.36 7.66
CA PRO A 543 -4.06 -18.54 8.68
C PRO A 543 -2.62 -19.00 8.89
N GLY A 544 -1.68 -18.07 8.89
CA GLY A 544 -0.28 -18.38 9.13
C GLY A 544 -0.06 -19.08 10.47
N VAL A 545 0.69 -20.19 10.45
CA VAL A 545 0.93 -21.02 11.66
C VAL A 545 2.19 -20.63 12.40
N TYR A 546 3.05 -19.78 11.82
CA TYR A 546 4.22 -19.22 12.51
C TYR A 546 4.66 -17.89 11.88
N ASP A 547 5.24 -17.03 12.72
CA ASP A 547 5.80 -15.72 12.34
C ASP A 547 7.10 -15.88 11.54
N ILE A 548 7.08 -15.45 10.28
CA ILE A 548 8.26 -15.48 9.40
C ILE A 548 9.24 -14.33 9.70
N HIS A 549 8.85 -13.31 10.44
CA HIS A 549 9.73 -12.18 10.78
C HIS A 549 10.66 -12.50 11.96
N SER A 550 10.32 -13.51 12.75
CA SER A 550 11.21 -14.04 13.77
C SER A 550 12.25 -14.99 13.16
N PRO A 551 13.54 -14.89 13.51
CA PRO A 551 14.56 -15.86 13.08
C PRO A 551 14.45 -17.21 13.78
N ARG A 552 13.58 -17.35 14.77
CA ARG A 552 13.36 -18.56 15.54
C ARG A 552 12.67 -19.62 14.67
N ILE A 553 13.15 -20.86 14.80
CA ILE A 553 12.50 -22.01 14.18
C ILE A 553 11.39 -22.48 15.13
N PRO A 554 10.11 -22.47 14.72
CA PRO A 554 9.02 -22.98 15.56
C PRO A 554 9.16 -24.49 15.74
N SER A 555 8.83 -25.02 16.92
CA SER A 555 8.78 -26.47 17.13
C SER A 555 7.52 -27.07 16.50
N VAL A 556 7.51 -28.39 16.33
CA VAL A 556 6.33 -29.12 15.85
C VAL A 556 5.15 -28.90 16.79
N GLU A 557 5.37 -28.99 18.10
CA GLU A 557 4.35 -28.83 19.14
C GLU A 557 3.74 -27.42 19.15
N GLU A 558 4.53 -26.37 18.90
CA GLU A 558 4.04 -25.00 18.79
C GLU A 558 3.09 -24.83 17.60
N ILE A 559 3.46 -25.41 16.46
CA ILE A 559 2.62 -25.37 15.25
C ILE A 559 1.33 -26.20 15.47
N GLU A 560 1.43 -27.39 16.10
CA GLU A 560 0.25 -28.19 16.44
C GLU A 560 -0.71 -27.45 17.37
N GLN A 561 -0.19 -26.77 18.40
CA GLN A 561 -1.01 -25.96 19.28
C GLN A 561 -1.73 -24.86 18.51
N THR A 562 -1.05 -24.20 17.58
CA THR A 562 -1.66 -23.18 16.70
C THR A 562 -2.74 -23.80 15.83
N LEU A 563 -2.48 -24.96 15.21
CA LEU A 563 -3.47 -25.67 14.38
C LEU A 563 -4.72 -26.09 15.20
N ARG A 564 -4.54 -26.60 16.42
CA ARG A 564 -5.69 -26.95 17.29
C ARG A 564 -6.53 -25.71 17.63
N ARG A 565 -5.89 -24.56 17.85
CA ARG A 565 -6.61 -23.29 18.08
C ARG A 565 -7.37 -22.82 16.84
N ILE A 566 -6.80 -22.99 15.65
CA ILE A 566 -7.46 -22.69 14.36
C ILE A 566 -8.69 -23.61 14.19
N LEU A 567 -8.52 -24.91 14.40
CA LEU A 567 -9.57 -25.92 14.25
C LEU A 567 -10.71 -25.79 15.28
N ALA A 568 -10.46 -25.15 16.42
CA ALA A 568 -11.51 -24.80 17.38
C ALA A 568 -12.47 -23.69 16.84
N LYS A 569 -12.03 -22.93 15.83
CA LYS A 569 -12.78 -21.79 15.28
C LYS A 569 -13.24 -22.01 13.83
N VAL A 570 -12.50 -22.77 13.04
CA VAL A 570 -12.73 -23.02 11.61
C VAL A 570 -12.91 -24.50 11.35
N LYS A 571 -13.86 -24.85 10.46
CA LYS A 571 -14.08 -26.25 10.04
C LYS A 571 -12.83 -26.82 9.38
N LYS A 572 -12.45 -28.04 9.74
CA LYS A 572 -11.24 -28.70 9.24
C LYS A 572 -11.15 -28.80 7.71
N GLU A 573 -12.28 -28.91 7.04
CA GLU A 573 -12.40 -28.96 5.58
C GLU A 573 -12.13 -27.62 4.90
N LYS A 574 -12.00 -26.52 5.66
CA LYS A 574 -11.78 -25.14 5.19
C LYS A 574 -10.38 -24.62 5.51
N VAL A 575 -9.53 -25.39 6.20
CA VAL A 575 -8.23 -24.92 6.71
C VAL A 575 -7.10 -25.37 5.80
N TRP A 576 -6.29 -24.42 5.37
CA TRP A 576 -4.97 -24.63 4.75
C TRP A 576 -3.86 -24.35 5.77
N VAL A 577 -2.71 -25.00 5.61
CA VAL A 577 -1.55 -24.85 6.50
C VAL A 577 -0.40 -24.20 5.74
N ASN A 578 -0.04 -23.01 6.15
CA ASN A 578 1.02 -22.22 5.52
C ASN A 578 1.74 -21.32 6.56
N PRO A 579 2.97 -20.82 6.28
CA PRO A 579 3.58 -19.76 7.06
C PRO A 579 2.79 -18.44 6.95
N ASP A 580 3.08 -17.48 7.84
CA ASP A 580 2.41 -16.17 7.82
C ASP A 580 2.55 -15.44 6.49
N CYS A 581 3.73 -15.46 5.88
CA CYS A 581 4.00 -14.72 4.64
C CYS A 581 5.11 -15.39 3.81
N GLY A 582 5.51 -14.77 2.72
CA GLY A 582 6.62 -15.21 1.88
C GLY A 582 7.97 -15.25 2.60
N LEU A 583 8.83 -16.19 2.24
CA LEU A 583 10.06 -16.53 2.98
C LEU A 583 11.33 -15.88 2.42
N LYS A 584 11.21 -14.94 1.49
CA LYS A 584 12.34 -14.32 0.76
C LYS A 584 13.39 -13.64 1.65
N THR A 585 12.98 -13.15 2.83
CA THR A 585 13.83 -12.44 3.79
C THR A 585 14.53 -13.36 4.78
N ARG A 586 14.19 -14.65 4.78
CA ARG A 586 14.73 -15.67 5.70
C ARG A 586 16.00 -16.32 5.17
N GLY A 587 16.74 -16.99 6.06
CA GLY A 587 17.85 -17.85 5.70
C GLY A 587 17.38 -19.24 5.26
N GLU A 588 18.13 -19.93 4.38
CA GLU A 588 17.74 -21.25 3.88
C GLU A 588 17.65 -22.31 4.98
N LYS A 589 18.59 -22.30 5.95
CA LYS A 589 18.62 -23.30 7.04
C LYS A 589 17.37 -23.23 7.90
N GLU A 590 17.03 -22.04 8.36
CA GLU A 590 15.84 -21.83 9.19
C GLU A 590 14.55 -22.08 8.42
N THR A 591 14.48 -21.65 7.16
CA THR A 591 13.33 -21.92 6.29
C THR A 591 13.09 -23.42 6.12
N LYS A 592 14.13 -24.18 5.79
CA LYS A 592 14.01 -25.63 5.62
C LYS A 592 13.60 -26.34 6.91
N ALA A 593 14.15 -25.92 8.04
CA ALA A 593 13.78 -26.50 9.33
C ALA A 593 12.34 -26.18 9.73
N SER A 594 11.90 -24.89 9.56
CA SER A 594 10.53 -24.47 9.87
C SER A 594 9.50 -25.19 9.00
N LEU A 595 9.78 -25.37 7.70
CA LEU A 595 8.86 -26.08 6.80
C LEU A 595 8.78 -27.57 7.08
N ARG A 596 9.88 -28.23 7.50
CA ARG A 596 9.82 -29.64 7.98
C ARG A 596 8.92 -29.75 9.21
N ASN A 597 9.07 -28.84 10.16
CA ASN A 597 8.23 -28.83 11.36
C ASN A 597 6.75 -28.54 11.02
N LEU A 598 6.47 -27.66 10.04
CA LEU A 598 5.13 -27.36 9.56
C LEU A 598 4.46 -28.61 8.97
N THR A 599 5.15 -29.33 8.05
CA THR A 599 4.59 -30.52 7.43
C THR A 599 4.40 -31.66 8.42
N GLN A 600 5.35 -31.83 9.36
CA GLN A 600 5.23 -32.83 10.43
C GLN A 600 4.03 -32.52 11.35
N ALA A 601 3.87 -31.27 11.78
CA ALA A 601 2.74 -30.85 12.61
C ALA A 601 1.39 -31.08 11.90
N ALA A 602 1.31 -30.72 10.61
CA ALA A 602 0.11 -30.94 9.82
C ALA A 602 -0.23 -32.43 9.72
N GLN A 603 0.79 -33.30 9.50
CA GLN A 603 0.61 -34.74 9.47
C GLN A 603 0.11 -35.29 10.82
N ASN A 604 0.75 -34.91 11.93
CA ASN A 604 0.33 -35.34 13.27
C ASN A 604 -1.14 -34.97 13.55
N ILE A 605 -1.54 -33.74 13.23
CA ILE A 605 -2.93 -33.29 13.41
C ILE A 605 -3.89 -34.06 12.48
N ARG A 606 -3.50 -34.38 11.25
CA ARG A 606 -4.33 -35.22 10.33
C ARG A 606 -4.60 -36.60 10.91
N GLU A 607 -3.62 -37.19 11.61
CA GLU A 607 -3.76 -38.51 12.25
C GLU A 607 -4.71 -38.49 13.46
N GLU A 608 -4.91 -37.31 14.10
CA GLU A 608 -5.86 -37.11 15.19
C GLU A 608 -7.30 -36.90 14.73
N LEU A 609 -7.54 -36.47 13.46
CA LEU A 609 -8.84 -36.06 12.91
C LEU A 609 -9.62 -37.18 12.25
#